data_579e8e3af9506930958648d98a2245f5
#
_entry.id   579e8e3af9506930958648d98a2245f5
#
_cell.length_a   1.000
_cell.length_b   1.000
_cell.length_c   1.000
_cell.angle_alpha   90.00
_cell.angle_beta   90.00
_cell.angle_gamma   90.00
#
_symmetry.space_group_name_H-M   'P 1'
#
loop_
_entity.id
_entity.type
_entity.pdbx_description
1 polymer ?
#
loop_
_entity_poly.entity_id
_entity_poly.type
_entity_poly.pdbx_seq_one_letter_code
_entity_poly.pdbx_strand_id
1 'polypeptide(L)'
;TYAEIVGRHAHTRRVMNVLAESLEDAYGTLDPGALVEVVTTRLTAVEGVPVELPLDADSIDEWLLQPHHEPPWVIPRMMRQGWRVVIVAAEGAGKSVATRQIALCAAQGVHPFDHSDCPPVNTLLIDLENPGEAIKDTGERITSLLRARRGNDYRANACWIWHRPSGLDLRNRRHRAELEVLLEHVRPQVVCLGPLYRAFTRRSREDHEAVAEQVQRVLDQLRARFGFGLILEHHAPKGLSGGKRDLVPFGSSLWQRWPDMGLTLERDDDQPGSLVVGQYRGHRVRARWPERLDRGVGWPWVGFWSGGMTGVGLDF
;
A
#
# COMPACT_ATOMS: atom_id res chain seq x y z
N THR A 1 17.41 34.85 -29.68
CA THR A 1 16.92 35.57 -30.86
C THR A 1 15.74 36.48 -30.52
N TYR A 2 15.42 37.47 -31.42
CA TYR A 2 14.26 38.36 -31.22
C TYR A 2 12.93 37.56 -31.06
N ALA A 3 12.78 36.48 -31.79
CA ALA A 3 11.62 35.58 -31.74
C ALA A 3 11.48 34.90 -30.36
N GLU A 4 12.58 34.51 -29.74
CA GLU A 4 12.56 33.91 -28.37
C GLU A 4 12.17 34.95 -27.34
N ILE A 5 12.64 36.21 -27.47
CA ILE A 5 12.26 37.29 -26.56
C ILE A 5 10.76 37.59 -26.68
N VAL A 6 10.24 37.70 -27.90
CA VAL A 6 8.81 37.92 -28.17
C VAL A 6 7.98 36.73 -27.67
N GLY A 7 8.42 35.51 -27.90
CA GLY A 7 7.78 34.31 -27.41
C GLY A 7 7.69 34.27 -25.89
N ARG A 8 8.78 34.58 -25.21
CA ARG A 8 8.85 34.66 -23.73
C ARG A 8 7.88 35.71 -23.18
N HIS A 9 7.84 36.92 -23.77
CA HIS A 9 6.89 37.95 -23.35
C HIS A 9 5.43 37.62 -23.65
N ALA A 10 5.16 36.92 -24.73
CA ALA A 10 3.81 36.44 -25.04
C ALA A 10 3.35 35.36 -24.05
N HIS A 11 4.25 34.45 -23.67
CA HIS A 11 4.00 33.43 -22.66
C HIS A 11 3.76 34.06 -21.28
N THR A 12 4.64 34.98 -20.86
CA THR A 12 4.47 35.70 -19.61
C THR A 12 3.12 36.42 -19.53
N ARG A 13 2.68 37.09 -20.61
CA ARG A 13 1.37 37.76 -20.67
C ARG A 13 0.22 36.77 -20.52
N ARG A 14 0.30 35.58 -21.15
CA ARG A 14 -0.73 34.55 -20.98
C ARG A 14 -0.84 34.06 -19.56
N VAL A 15 0.30 33.77 -18.91
CA VAL A 15 0.33 33.40 -17.48
C VAL A 15 -0.26 34.50 -16.61
N MET A 16 0.10 35.76 -16.84
CA MET A 16 -0.45 36.89 -16.07
C MET A 16 -1.96 37.04 -16.25
N ASN A 17 -2.50 36.83 -17.45
CA ASN A 17 -3.94 36.88 -17.69
C ASN A 17 -4.66 35.75 -16.92
N VAL A 18 -4.13 34.51 -16.95
CA VAL A 18 -4.72 33.40 -16.20
C VAL A 18 -4.70 33.67 -14.70
N LEU A 19 -3.62 34.25 -14.19
CA LEU A 19 -3.54 34.62 -12.76
C LEU A 19 -4.55 35.72 -12.40
N ALA A 20 -4.71 36.74 -13.28
CA ALA A 20 -5.68 37.82 -13.08
C ALA A 20 -7.13 37.30 -13.08
N GLU A 21 -7.50 36.48 -14.06
CA GLU A 21 -8.83 35.84 -14.13
C GLU A 21 -9.07 34.93 -12.92
N SER A 22 -8.05 34.20 -12.48
CA SER A 22 -8.16 33.34 -11.30
C SER A 22 -8.29 34.14 -10.00
N LEU A 23 -7.70 35.34 -9.96
CA LEU A 23 -7.87 36.26 -8.82
C LEU A 23 -9.29 36.81 -8.78
N GLU A 24 -9.89 37.17 -9.94
CA GLU A 24 -11.29 37.59 -10.02
C GLU A 24 -12.23 36.45 -9.56
N ASP A 25 -11.98 35.21 -10.00
CA ASP A 25 -12.76 34.06 -9.56
C ASP A 25 -12.61 33.80 -8.04
N ALA A 26 -11.45 34.11 -7.45
CA ALA A 26 -11.22 34.00 -6.01
C ALA A 26 -12.05 34.98 -5.16
N TYR A 27 -12.39 36.14 -5.70
CA TYR A 27 -13.32 37.08 -5.06
C TYR A 27 -14.80 36.68 -5.22
N GLY A 28 -15.09 35.67 -6.04
CA GLY A 28 -16.39 35.01 -6.13
C GLY A 28 -16.58 33.94 -5.04
N THR A 29 -17.52 33.06 -5.23
CA THR A 29 -17.96 32.05 -4.25
C THR A 29 -17.23 30.70 -4.35
N LEU A 30 -16.04 30.63 -4.93
CA LEU A 30 -15.32 29.38 -5.10
C LEU A 30 -14.64 28.93 -3.80
N ASP A 31 -14.84 27.66 -3.44
CA ASP A 31 -14.10 26.99 -2.39
C ASP A 31 -12.59 27.00 -2.71
N PRO A 32 -11.70 27.25 -1.72
CA PRO A 32 -10.26 27.31 -1.95
C PRO A 32 -9.67 26.06 -2.67
N GLY A 33 -10.24 24.88 -2.46
CA GLY A 33 -9.85 23.66 -3.16
C GLY A 33 -10.19 23.70 -4.65
N ALA A 34 -11.39 24.15 -4.99
CA ALA A 34 -11.83 24.32 -6.37
C ALA A 34 -11.03 25.41 -7.10
N LEU A 35 -10.67 26.49 -6.40
CA LEU A 35 -9.82 27.54 -6.95
C LEU A 35 -8.45 27.02 -7.37
N VAL A 36 -7.78 26.24 -6.51
CA VAL A 36 -6.48 25.63 -6.83
C VAL A 36 -6.58 24.73 -8.06
N GLU A 37 -7.64 23.94 -8.19
CA GLU A 37 -7.86 23.07 -9.33
C GLU A 37 -8.06 23.87 -10.63
N VAL A 38 -8.88 24.92 -10.60
CA VAL A 38 -9.13 25.83 -11.74
C VAL A 38 -7.83 26.52 -12.16
N VAL A 39 -7.08 27.10 -11.21
CA VAL A 39 -5.81 27.80 -11.48
C VAL A 39 -4.81 26.83 -12.10
N THR A 40 -4.65 25.64 -11.53
CA THR A 40 -3.72 24.63 -12.03
C THR A 40 -4.08 24.19 -13.45
N THR A 41 -5.37 23.94 -13.71
CA THR A 41 -5.85 23.55 -15.05
C THR A 41 -5.61 24.65 -16.09
N ARG A 42 -5.89 25.90 -15.74
CA ARG A 42 -5.68 27.04 -16.65
C ARG A 42 -4.20 27.31 -16.92
N LEU A 43 -3.32 27.19 -15.89
CA LEU A 43 -1.87 27.34 -16.06
C LEU A 43 -1.31 26.25 -16.94
N THR A 44 -1.70 25.00 -16.75
CA THR A 44 -1.31 23.87 -17.59
C THR A 44 -1.73 24.08 -19.05
N ALA A 45 -2.92 24.65 -19.30
CA ALA A 45 -3.39 24.98 -20.66
C ALA A 45 -2.59 26.12 -21.32
N VAL A 46 -2.05 27.06 -20.53
CA VAL A 46 -1.19 28.16 -21.04
C VAL A 46 0.22 27.67 -21.35
N GLU A 47 0.68 26.71 -20.62
CA GLU A 47 2.02 26.14 -20.81
C GLU A 47 2.18 25.41 -22.11
N GLY A 48 1.19 25.39 -23.03
CA GLY A 48 1.28 24.80 -24.36
C GLY A 48 2.51 23.91 -24.46
N VAL A 49 2.53 22.80 -23.72
CA VAL A 49 3.70 21.93 -23.64
C VAL A 49 3.96 21.47 -25.07
N PRO A 50 5.09 21.82 -25.70
CA PRO A 50 5.48 21.11 -26.90
C PRO A 50 5.35 19.64 -26.53
N VAL A 51 4.61 18.86 -27.31
CA VAL A 51 4.58 17.41 -27.15
C VAL A 51 5.96 16.92 -27.59
N GLU A 52 6.95 17.18 -26.74
CA GLU A 52 8.23 16.49 -26.84
C GLU A 52 7.95 15.05 -26.48
N LEU A 53 8.55 14.13 -27.22
CA LEU A 53 8.54 12.72 -26.85
C LEU A 53 8.96 12.63 -25.38
N PRO A 54 8.20 11.91 -24.52
CA PRO A 54 8.62 11.71 -23.15
C PRO A 54 10.06 11.23 -23.14
N LEU A 55 10.94 11.91 -22.40
CA LEU A 55 12.37 11.56 -22.33
C LEU A 55 12.62 10.16 -21.75
N ASP A 56 11.58 9.56 -21.17
CA ASP A 56 11.57 8.21 -20.59
C ASP A 56 10.93 7.15 -21.52
N ALA A 57 10.64 7.50 -22.78
CA ALA A 57 10.13 6.56 -23.76
C ALA A 57 11.27 6.00 -24.63
N ASP A 58 11.56 4.73 -24.47
CA ASP A 58 12.52 3.98 -25.30
C ASP A 58 11.80 3.25 -26.43
N SER A 59 12.52 2.97 -27.54
CA SER A 59 12.05 1.98 -28.49
C SER A 59 12.03 0.59 -27.83
N ILE A 60 11.13 -0.30 -28.25
CA ILE A 60 11.05 -1.64 -27.66
C ILE A 60 12.37 -2.39 -27.81
N ASP A 61 13.08 -2.20 -28.91
CA ASP A 61 14.35 -2.87 -29.17
C ASP A 61 15.44 -2.37 -28.20
N GLU A 62 15.52 -1.07 -27.95
CA GLU A 62 16.44 -0.49 -26.97
C GLU A 62 16.08 -0.89 -25.54
N TRP A 63 14.78 -0.90 -25.22
CA TRP A 63 14.29 -1.29 -23.90
C TRP A 63 14.60 -2.76 -23.57
N LEU A 64 14.48 -3.67 -24.55
CA LEU A 64 14.82 -5.09 -24.39
C LEU A 64 16.32 -5.36 -24.23
N LEU A 65 17.17 -4.44 -24.68
CA LEU A 65 18.62 -4.52 -24.48
C LEU A 65 19.07 -4.06 -23.10
N GLN A 66 18.20 -3.34 -22.36
CA GLN A 66 18.52 -2.91 -21.01
C GLN A 66 18.57 -4.10 -20.05
N PRO A 67 19.46 -4.10 -19.06
CA PRO A 67 19.49 -5.12 -18.03
C PRO A 67 18.14 -5.22 -17.32
N HIS A 68 17.52 -6.39 -17.32
CA HIS A 68 16.28 -6.62 -16.59
C HIS A 68 16.58 -6.71 -15.09
N HIS A 69 16.24 -5.68 -14.36
CA HIS A 69 16.32 -5.67 -12.90
C HIS A 69 14.96 -5.97 -12.30
N GLU A 70 14.77 -7.19 -11.83
CA GLU A 70 13.61 -7.50 -11.01
C GLU A 70 13.72 -6.77 -9.66
N PRO A 71 12.64 -6.12 -9.17
CA PRO A 71 12.65 -5.53 -7.83
C PRO A 71 13.05 -6.57 -6.78
N PRO A 72 13.89 -6.22 -5.79
CA PRO A 72 14.32 -7.17 -4.77
C PRO A 72 13.15 -7.66 -3.93
N TRP A 73 13.29 -8.87 -3.39
CA TRP A 73 12.35 -9.38 -2.41
C TRP A 73 12.48 -8.60 -1.10
N VAL A 74 11.39 -7.97 -0.64
CA VAL A 74 11.30 -7.37 0.70
C VAL A 74 10.79 -8.37 1.74
N ILE A 75 10.04 -9.36 1.29
CA ILE A 75 9.71 -10.58 2.02
C ILE A 75 9.91 -11.73 1.03
N PRO A 76 10.90 -12.61 1.25
CA PRO A 76 11.24 -13.65 0.29
C PRO A 76 10.04 -14.46 -0.16
N ARG A 77 9.90 -14.67 -1.45
CA ARG A 77 8.81 -15.42 -2.09
C ARG A 77 7.40 -14.90 -1.87
N MET A 78 7.20 -13.87 -1.04
CA MET A 78 5.88 -13.32 -0.76
C MET A 78 5.66 -11.95 -1.39
N MET A 79 6.66 -11.06 -1.32
CA MET A 79 6.48 -9.67 -1.73
C MET A 79 7.78 -9.05 -2.23
N ARG A 80 7.75 -8.43 -3.40
CA ARG A 80 8.85 -7.61 -3.93
C ARG A 80 8.67 -6.14 -3.55
N GLN A 81 9.75 -5.40 -3.57
CA GLN A 81 9.70 -3.94 -3.43
C GLN A 81 8.76 -3.33 -4.46
N GLY A 82 7.98 -2.35 -4.05
CA GLY A 82 7.02 -1.68 -4.92
C GLY A 82 5.72 -2.44 -5.17
N TRP A 83 5.54 -3.68 -4.76
CA TRP A 83 4.29 -4.41 -4.95
C TRP A 83 3.16 -3.91 -4.05
N ARG A 84 1.93 -4.12 -4.52
CA ARG A 84 0.67 -3.87 -3.82
C ARG A 84 0.05 -5.21 -3.48
N VAL A 85 -0.05 -5.50 -2.20
CA VAL A 85 -0.73 -6.68 -1.68
C VAL A 85 -2.02 -6.24 -1.00
N VAL A 86 -3.16 -6.79 -1.38
CA VAL A 86 -4.44 -6.54 -0.70
C VAL A 86 -4.90 -7.81 -0.04
N ILE A 87 -5.11 -7.77 1.27
CA ILE A 87 -5.58 -8.88 2.09
C ILE A 87 -7.03 -8.64 2.48
N VAL A 88 -7.93 -9.47 1.98
CA VAL A 88 -9.37 -9.42 2.23
C VAL A 88 -9.75 -10.49 3.23
N ALA A 89 -10.50 -10.14 4.25
CA ALA A 89 -11.05 -11.10 5.20
C ALA A 89 -12.33 -10.57 5.85
N ALA A 90 -13.12 -11.48 6.39
CA ALA A 90 -14.22 -11.13 7.28
C ALA A 90 -13.69 -10.44 8.56
N GLU A 91 -14.57 -9.69 9.21
CA GLU A 91 -14.28 -9.11 10.52
C GLU A 91 -13.94 -10.21 11.53
N GLY A 92 -12.91 -9.97 12.37
CA GLY A 92 -12.49 -10.94 13.37
C GLY A 92 -11.79 -12.21 12.86
N ALA A 93 -11.49 -12.32 11.56
CA ALA A 93 -10.76 -13.46 11.00
C ALA A 93 -9.27 -13.53 11.38
N GLY A 94 -8.70 -12.45 11.92
CA GLY A 94 -7.28 -12.42 12.31
C GLY A 94 -6.36 -11.73 11.31
N LYS A 95 -6.92 -11.00 10.34
CA LYS A 95 -6.20 -10.23 9.32
C LYS A 95 -5.14 -9.31 9.93
N SER A 96 -5.52 -8.43 10.87
CA SER A 96 -4.60 -7.46 11.48
C SER A 96 -3.50 -8.13 12.33
N VAL A 97 -3.77 -9.32 12.88
CA VAL A 97 -2.74 -10.13 13.56
C VAL A 97 -1.72 -10.64 12.55
N ALA A 98 -2.16 -11.12 11.38
CA ALA A 98 -1.26 -11.57 10.31
C ALA A 98 -0.42 -10.42 9.78
N THR A 99 -1.02 -9.26 9.54
CA THR A 99 -0.33 -8.05 9.05
C THR A 99 0.72 -7.56 10.04
N ARG A 100 0.41 -7.55 11.35
CA ARG A 100 1.39 -7.21 12.40
C ARG A 100 2.54 -8.21 12.46
N GLN A 101 2.24 -9.52 12.36
CA GLN A 101 3.28 -10.55 12.30
C GLN A 101 4.18 -10.35 11.09
N ILE A 102 3.63 -10.07 9.91
CA ILE A 102 4.41 -9.77 8.69
C ILE A 102 5.37 -8.60 8.96
N ALA A 103 4.87 -7.48 9.46
CA ALA A 103 5.69 -6.30 9.66
C ALA A 103 6.79 -6.51 10.72
N LEU A 104 6.46 -7.10 11.87
CA LEU A 104 7.42 -7.32 12.95
C LEU A 104 8.49 -8.35 12.57
N CYS A 105 8.10 -9.44 11.91
CA CYS A 105 9.03 -10.46 11.46
C CYS A 105 9.98 -9.94 10.39
N ALA A 106 9.45 -9.30 9.34
CA ALA A 106 10.24 -8.71 8.27
C ALA A 106 11.25 -7.68 8.80
N ALA A 107 10.86 -6.87 9.80
CA ALA A 107 11.75 -5.91 10.44
C ALA A 107 12.95 -6.56 11.12
N GLN A 108 12.80 -7.78 11.61
CA GLN A 108 13.83 -8.55 12.28
C GLN A 108 14.55 -9.56 11.38
N GLY A 109 14.27 -9.56 10.07
CA GLY A 109 14.84 -10.51 9.14
C GLY A 109 14.40 -11.94 9.41
N VAL A 110 13.16 -12.13 9.83
CA VAL A 110 12.51 -13.42 10.02
C VAL A 110 11.34 -13.51 9.05
N HIS A 111 11.28 -14.57 8.27
CA HIS A 111 10.14 -14.77 7.38
C HIS A 111 8.85 -14.97 8.20
N PRO A 112 7.75 -14.27 7.86
CA PRO A 112 6.60 -14.16 8.76
C PRO A 112 5.89 -15.48 9.05
N PHE A 113 5.97 -16.48 8.18
CA PHE A 113 5.15 -17.68 8.32
C PHE A 113 5.92 -19.01 8.36
N ASP A 114 7.10 -19.11 7.77
CA ASP A 114 7.97 -20.28 7.95
C ASP A 114 9.08 -20.04 8.99
N HIS A 115 9.19 -18.77 9.42
CA HIS A 115 10.16 -18.32 10.42
C HIS A 115 11.63 -18.56 10.04
N SER A 116 11.95 -18.81 8.78
CA SER A 116 13.31 -18.85 8.28
C SER A 116 14.00 -17.48 8.36
N ASP A 117 15.32 -17.46 8.32
CA ASP A 117 16.06 -16.20 8.28
C ASP A 117 15.98 -15.59 6.89
N CYS A 118 15.86 -14.27 6.84
CA CYS A 118 15.81 -13.50 5.61
C CYS A 118 16.44 -12.11 5.81
N PRO A 119 16.69 -11.35 4.73
CA PRO A 119 17.17 -9.98 4.86
C PRO A 119 16.19 -9.11 5.63
N PRO A 120 16.65 -8.38 6.66
CA PRO A 120 15.78 -7.50 7.44
C PRO A 120 15.46 -6.20 6.67
N VAL A 121 14.23 -5.70 6.81
CA VAL A 121 13.74 -4.48 6.17
C VAL A 121 13.12 -3.54 7.21
N ASN A 122 13.12 -2.22 6.95
CA ASN A 122 12.35 -1.30 7.78
C ASN A 122 10.88 -1.39 7.44
N THR A 123 10.02 -1.41 8.45
CA THR A 123 8.58 -1.53 8.27
C THR A 123 7.80 -0.42 8.97
N LEU A 124 6.64 -0.06 8.42
CA LEU A 124 5.70 0.88 9.01
C LEU A 124 4.32 0.25 9.07
N LEU A 125 3.78 0.13 10.28
CA LEU A 125 2.39 -0.24 10.54
C LEU A 125 1.54 1.02 10.70
N ILE A 126 0.46 1.15 9.94
CA ILE A 126 -0.54 2.20 10.08
C ILE A 126 -1.85 1.52 10.48
N ASP A 127 -2.15 1.54 11.78
CA ASP A 127 -3.37 0.92 12.33
C ASP A 127 -4.41 2.00 12.60
N LEU A 128 -5.54 1.90 11.90
CA LEU A 128 -6.59 2.92 11.88
C LEU A 128 -7.82 2.53 12.70
N GLU A 129 -7.83 1.34 13.30
CA GLU A 129 -9.07 0.83 13.93
C GLU A 129 -8.86 0.15 15.28
N ASN A 130 -7.81 -0.66 15.40
CA ASN A 130 -7.69 -1.54 16.56
C ASN A 130 -7.40 -0.76 17.85
N PRO A 131 -7.93 -1.20 19.01
CA PRO A 131 -7.55 -0.64 20.29
C PRO A 131 -6.06 -0.81 20.58
N GLY A 132 -5.44 0.20 21.20
CA GLY A 132 -4.00 0.19 21.51
C GLY A 132 -3.56 -1.02 22.34
N GLU A 133 -4.42 -1.51 23.24
CA GLU A 133 -4.18 -2.71 24.06
C GLU A 133 -4.06 -3.97 23.18
N ALA A 134 -4.98 -4.19 22.25
CA ALA A 134 -4.94 -5.33 21.34
C ALA A 134 -3.71 -5.32 20.41
N ILE A 135 -3.22 -4.11 20.08
CA ILE A 135 -1.98 -3.94 19.31
C ILE A 135 -0.78 -4.32 20.18
N LYS A 136 -0.74 -3.83 21.43
CA LYS A 136 0.33 -4.12 22.37
C LYS A 136 0.42 -5.62 22.68
N ASP A 137 -0.68 -6.26 23.06
CA ASP A 137 -0.72 -7.70 23.38
C ASP A 137 -0.14 -8.55 22.25
N THR A 138 -0.59 -8.31 21.01
CA THR A 138 -0.08 -9.02 19.85
C THR A 138 1.39 -8.66 19.57
N GLY A 139 1.74 -7.39 19.68
CA GLY A 139 3.09 -6.87 19.46
C GLY A 139 4.08 -7.44 20.48
N GLU A 140 3.75 -7.45 21.76
CA GLU A 140 4.59 -7.99 22.84
C GLU A 140 4.85 -9.48 22.65
N ARG A 141 3.81 -10.25 22.35
CA ARG A 141 3.94 -11.68 22.07
C ARG A 141 4.92 -11.95 20.94
N ILE A 142 4.77 -11.31 19.79
CA ILE A 142 5.63 -11.50 18.62
C ILE A 142 7.04 -10.97 18.92
N THR A 143 7.16 -9.80 19.51
CA THR A 143 8.45 -9.17 19.81
C THR A 143 9.27 -10.00 20.81
N SER A 144 8.62 -10.61 21.80
CA SER A 144 9.29 -11.50 22.75
C SER A 144 9.92 -12.71 22.07
N LEU A 145 9.21 -13.32 21.11
CA LEU A 145 9.77 -14.43 20.30
C LEU A 145 10.95 -13.97 19.44
N LEU A 146 10.79 -12.79 18.80
CA LEU A 146 11.85 -12.22 17.96
C LEU A 146 13.09 -11.84 18.77
N ARG A 147 12.94 -11.29 19.96
CA ARG A 147 14.05 -10.99 20.88
C ARG A 147 14.74 -12.26 21.35
N ALA A 148 14.00 -13.29 21.73
CA ALA A 148 14.57 -14.58 22.11
C ALA A 148 15.36 -15.23 20.96
N ARG A 149 14.86 -15.07 19.70
CA ARG A 149 15.52 -15.60 18.52
C ARG A 149 16.77 -14.80 18.11
N ARG A 150 16.69 -13.46 18.13
CA ARG A 150 17.76 -12.57 17.64
C ARG A 150 18.80 -12.21 18.70
N GLY A 151 18.45 -12.29 19.97
CA GLY A 151 19.38 -11.91 21.04
C GLY A 151 19.95 -10.51 20.84
N ASN A 152 21.27 -10.41 20.72
CA ASN A 152 21.99 -9.16 20.50
C ASN A 152 21.77 -8.55 19.10
N ASP A 153 21.36 -9.37 18.12
CA ASP A 153 21.08 -8.92 16.75
C ASP A 153 19.66 -8.36 16.58
N TYR A 154 18.91 -8.23 17.67
CA TYR A 154 17.58 -7.63 17.64
C TYR A 154 17.65 -6.15 17.21
N ARG A 155 17.00 -5.80 16.12
CA ARG A 155 17.00 -4.45 15.54
C ARG A 155 15.94 -3.58 16.21
N ALA A 156 16.37 -2.80 17.19
CA ALA A 156 15.50 -1.76 17.77
C ALA A 156 15.11 -0.74 16.69
N ASN A 157 13.88 -0.23 16.77
CA ASN A 157 13.33 0.80 15.87
C ASN A 157 13.27 0.42 14.37
N ALA A 158 13.33 -0.87 14.00
CA ALA A 158 13.19 -1.31 12.63
C ALA A 158 11.71 -1.46 12.19
N CYS A 159 10.78 -1.57 13.14
CA CYS A 159 9.33 -1.54 12.90
C CYS A 159 8.71 -0.35 13.64
N TRP A 160 8.08 0.53 12.88
CA TRP A 160 7.37 1.70 13.41
C TRP A 160 5.87 1.48 13.36
N ILE A 161 5.13 2.07 14.29
CA ILE A 161 3.67 2.06 14.30
C ILE A 161 3.10 3.47 14.35
N TRP A 162 2.16 3.75 13.47
CA TRP A 162 1.30 4.92 13.53
C TRP A 162 -0.12 4.46 13.89
N HIS A 163 -0.43 4.51 15.19
CA HIS A 163 -1.75 4.20 15.70
C HIS A 163 -2.65 5.44 15.60
N ARG A 164 -3.65 5.38 14.73
CA ARG A 164 -4.56 6.50 14.45
C ARG A 164 -6.02 6.04 14.37
N PRO A 165 -6.65 5.68 15.50
CA PRO A 165 -8.02 5.18 15.53
C PRO A 165 -9.08 6.20 15.08
N SER A 166 -8.73 7.51 15.01
CA SER A 166 -9.56 8.53 14.39
C SER A 166 -9.67 8.43 12.87
N GLY A 167 -8.90 7.54 12.23
CA GLY A 167 -8.81 7.37 10.78
C GLY A 167 -7.78 8.29 10.13
N LEU A 168 -7.50 7.99 8.87
CA LEU A 168 -6.59 8.74 8.00
C LEU A 168 -7.33 9.01 6.69
N ASP A 169 -7.55 10.26 6.32
CA ASP A 169 -8.11 10.58 5.01
C ASP A 169 -6.98 10.89 4.02
N LEU A 170 -6.66 9.93 3.14
CA LEU A 170 -5.64 10.08 2.10
C LEU A 170 -6.01 11.13 1.04
N ARG A 171 -7.26 11.55 0.96
CA ARG A 171 -7.73 12.65 0.10
C ARG A 171 -7.47 14.02 0.75
N ASN A 172 -7.26 14.04 2.07
CA ASN A 172 -6.95 15.26 2.81
C ASN A 172 -5.46 15.61 2.68
N ARG A 173 -5.15 16.80 2.17
CA ARG A 173 -3.78 17.29 1.95
C ARG A 173 -2.92 17.28 3.22
N ARG A 174 -3.49 17.69 4.37
CA ARG A 174 -2.78 17.71 5.65
C ARG A 174 -2.41 16.29 6.10
N HIS A 175 -3.36 15.34 6.04
CA HIS A 175 -3.09 13.95 6.42
C HIS A 175 -2.05 13.30 5.51
N ARG A 176 -2.04 13.65 4.21
CA ARG A 176 -0.97 13.19 3.30
C ARG A 176 0.38 13.75 3.68
N ALA A 177 0.47 15.05 3.98
CA ALA A 177 1.72 15.68 4.41
C ALA A 177 2.26 15.04 5.72
N GLU A 178 1.38 14.74 6.69
CA GLU A 178 1.76 14.03 7.91
C GLU A 178 2.31 12.62 7.60
N LEU A 179 1.70 11.91 6.65
CA LEU A 179 2.18 10.59 6.20
C LEU A 179 3.52 10.71 5.47
N GLU A 180 3.69 11.68 4.58
CA GLU A 180 4.95 11.90 3.85
C GLU A 180 6.12 12.17 4.80
N VAL A 181 5.94 13.02 5.82
CA VAL A 181 6.96 13.27 6.86
C VAL A 181 7.33 11.98 7.59
N LEU A 182 6.34 11.14 7.90
CA LEU A 182 6.59 9.86 8.55
C LEU A 182 7.34 8.88 7.63
N LEU A 183 6.97 8.82 6.35
CA LEU A 183 7.65 7.98 5.35
C LEU A 183 9.11 8.42 5.13
N GLU A 184 9.38 9.72 5.11
CA GLU A 184 10.75 10.26 5.02
C GLU A 184 11.60 9.91 6.24
N HIS A 185 11.00 9.96 7.44
CA HIS A 185 11.69 9.64 8.68
C HIS A 185 11.99 8.14 8.81
N VAL A 186 11.00 7.29 8.57
CA VAL A 186 11.11 5.82 8.75
C VAL A 186 11.84 5.16 7.58
N ARG A 187 11.68 5.69 6.36
CA ARG A 187 12.15 5.08 5.10
C ARG A 187 11.81 3.59 5.02
N PRO A 188 10.53 3.23 5.14
CA PRO A 188 10.13 1.83 5.19
C PRO A 188 10.26 1.19 3.81
N GLN A 189 10.64 -0.09 3.78
CA GLN A 189 10.58 -0.92 2.58
C GLN A 189 9.24 -1.65 2.48
N VAL A 190 8.53 -1.80 3.61
CA VAL A 190 7.18 -2.35 3.66
C VAL A 190 6.30 -1.43 4.52
N VAL A 191 5.17 -1.03 3.95
CA VAL A 191 4.10 -0.30 4.66
C VAL A 191 2.87 -1.19 4.75
N CYS A 192 2.38 -1.42 5.96
CA CYS A 192 1.12 -2.10 6.22
C CYS A 192 0.08 -1.07 6.65
N LEU A 193 -1.01 -0.95 5.92
CA LEU A 193 -2.09 0.01 6.19
C LEU A 193 -3.42 -0.72 6.36
N GLY A 194 -4.12 -0.46 7.42
CA GLY A 194 -5.44 -1.05 7.61
C GLY A 194 -6.28 -0.50 8.75
N PRO A 195 -7.58 -0.73 8.64
CA PRO A 195 -8.31 -1.17 7.44
C PRO A 195 -8.55 -0.03 6.44
N LEU A 196 -8.59 -0.37 5.16
CA LEU A 196 -8.65 0.62 4.07
C LEU A 196 -9.85 1.56 4.15
N TYR A 197 -11.03 1.08 4.60
CA TYR A 197 -12.22 1.94 4.70
C TYR A 197 -12.06 3.12 5.70
N ARG A 198 -11.05 3.07 6.59
CA ARG A 198 -10.68 4.14 7.51
C ARG A 198 -9.61 5.07 6.94
N ALA A 199 -9.09 4.76 5.74
CA ALA A 199 -8.06 5.55 5.07
C ALA A 199 -8.62 6.63 4.15
N PHE A 200 -9.94 6.82 4.10
CA PHE A 200 -10.62 7.90 3.39
C PHE A 200 -12.01 8.17 3.97
N THR A 201 -12.47 9.40 3.83
CA THR A 201 -13.84 9.79 4.18
C THR A 201 -14.68 9.81 2.92
N ARG A 202 -15.82 9.12 2.92
CA ARG A 202 -16.77 9.15 1.82
C ARG A 202 -17.98 10.03 2.16
N ARG A 203 -18.35 10.94 1.28
CA ARG A 203 -19.58 11.71 1.38
C ARG A 203 -20.77 10.86 0.90
N SER A 204 -21.97 11.15 1.38
CA SER A 204 -23.15 10.29 1.20
C SER A 204 -23.61 10.03 -0.25
N ARG A 205 -23.11 10.78 -1.22
CA ARG A 205 -23.45 10.65 -2.65
C ARG A 205 -22.23 10.47 -3.55
N GLU A 206 -21.05 10.28 -2.99
CA GLU A 206 -19.85 10.05 -3.79
C GLU A 206 -19.85 8.65 -4.42
N ASP A 207 -19.47 8.59 -5.67
CA ASP A 207 -19.26 7.34 -6.39
C ASP A 207 -18.09 6.55 -5.78
N HIS A 208 -18.30 5.26 -5.56
CA HIS A 208 -17.30 4.36 -4.99
C HIS A 208 -16.07 4.21 -5.89
N GLU A 209 -16.26 4.18 -7.20
CA GLU A 209 -15.17 4.05 -8.18
C GLU A 209 -14.30 5.31 -8.19
N ALA A 210 -14.91 6.50 -8.23
CA ALA A 210 -14.17 7.77 -8.20
C ALA A 210 -13.36 7.96 -6.92
N VAL A 211 -13.91 7.58 -5.76
CA VAL A 211 -13.19 7.62 -4.48
C VAL A 211 -12.03 6.62 -4.48
N ALA A 212 -12.25 5.40 -4.95
CA ALA A 212 -11.21 4.38 -5.02
C ALA A 212 -10.06 4.82 -5.93
N GLU A 213 -10.37 5.38 -7.11
CA GLU A 213 -9.36 5.91 -8.05
C GLU A 213 -8.49 6.98 -7.42
N GLN A 214 -9.09 7.96 -6.73
CA GLN A 214 -8.35 9.01 -6.04
C GLN A 214 -7.41 8.44 -4.97
N VAL A 215 -7.88 7.51 -4.15
CA VAL A 215 -7.07 6.88 -3.09
C VAL A 215 -5.94 6.05 -3.68
N GLN A 216 -6.22 5.26 -4.73
CA GLN A 216 -5.20 4.48 -5.43
C GLN A 216 -4.12 5.37 -6.03
N ARG A 217 -4.50 6.48 -6.68
CA ARG A 217 -3.56 7.46 -7.24
C ARG A 217 -2.63 8.02 -6.17
N VAL A 218 -3.15 8.38 -5.00
CA VAL A 218 -2.34 8.86 -3.88
C VAL A 218 -1.38 7.78 -3.38
N LEU A 219 -1.86 6.55 -3.19
CA LEU A 219 -1.02 5.44 -2.75
C LEU A 219 0.07 5.08 -3.78
N ASP A 220 -0.25 5.14 -5.08
CA ASP A 220 0.71 4.90 -6.15
C ASP A 220 1.77 6.01 -6.22
N GLN A 221 1.40 7.27 -6.04
CA GLN A 221 2.34 8.39 -5.97
C GLN A 221 3.29 8.26 -4.77
N LEU A 222 2.77 7.93 -3.59
CA LEU A 222 3.60 7.71 -2.39
C LEU A 222 4.54 6.51 -2.60
N ARG A 223 4.04 5.42 -3.16
CA ARG A 223 4.84 4.23 -3.45
C ARG A 223 5.96 4.51 -4.48
N ALA A 224 5.65 5.23 -5.55
CA ALA A 224 6.64 5.61 -6.55
C ALA A 224 7.73 6.52 -5.97
N ARG A 225 7.34 7.49 -5.12
CA ARG A 225 8.28 8.43 -4.49
C ARG A 225 9.17 7.78 -3.44
N PHE A 226 8.62 6.91 -2.58
CA PHE A 226 9.31 6.36 -1.41
C PHE A 226 9.80 4.91 -1.60
N GLY A 227 9.43 4.25 -2.67
CA GLY A 227 9.94 2.93 -3.05
C GLY A 227 9.48 1.75 -2.17
N PHE A 228 8.43 1.89 -1.36
CA PHE A 228 7.98 0.82 -0.48
C PHE A 228 7.01 -0.15 -1.16
N GLY A 229 6.98 -1.40 -0.70
CA GLY A 229 5.90 -2.33 -0.94
C GLY A 229 4.74 -2.09 0.01
N LEU A 230 3.50 -2.19 -0.45
CA LEU A 230 2.28 -1.85 0.28
C LEU A 230 1.43 -3.09 0.57
N ILE A 231 1.09 -3.32 1.84
CA ILE A 231 0.09 -4.30 2.26
C ILE A 231 -1.12 -3.54 2.77
N LEU A 232 -2.28 -3.77 2.16
CA LEU A 232 -3.57 -3.18 2.55
C LEU A 232 -4.48 -4.22 3.16
N GLU A 233 -5.04 -3.90 4.33
CA GLU A 233 -6.15 -4.66 4.90
C GLU A 233 -7.49 -4.17 4.36
N HIS A 234 -8.28 -5.07 3.81
CA HIS A 234 -9.60 -4.77 3.29
C HIS A 234 -10.66 -5.70 3.91
N HIS A 235 -11.86 -5.18 4.15
CA HIS A 235 -12.97 -6.00 4.62
C HIS A 235 -13.71 -6.66 3.45
N ALA A 236 -14.11 -7.91 3.67
CA ALA A 236 -15.09 -8.56 2.80
C ALA A 236 -16.49 -7.94 3.01
N PRO A 237 -17.37 -7.95 2.00
CA PRO A 237 -18.76 -7.56 2.17
C PRO A 237 -19.43 -8.36 3.30
N LYS A 238 -20.38 -7.74 4.01
CA LYS A 238 -21.24 -8.49 4.93
C LYS A 238 -22.12 -9.41 4.10
N GLY A 239 -21.91 -10.72 4.20
CA GLY A 239 -22.72 -11.71 3.45
C GLY A 239 -24.19 -11.64 3.82
N LEU A 240 -25.06 -11.92 2.85
CA LEU A 240 -26.47 -12.22 3.09
C LEU A 240 -26.59 -13.49 3.93
N SER A 241 -27.51 -13.50 4.88
CA SER A 241 -27.75 -14.63 5.80
C SER A 241 -27.88 -15.94 5.01
N GLY A 242 -27.00 -16.91 5.23
CA GLY A 242 -27.14 -18.29 4.76
C GLY A 242 -26.30 -18.71 3.55
N GLY A 243 -25.45 -17.85 2.96
CA GLY A 243 -24.56 -18.20 1.84
C GLY A 243 -23.08 -18.11 2.18
N LYS A 244 -22.24 -18.86 1.45
CA LYS A 244 -20.78 -18.70 1.48
C LYS A 244 -20.45 -17.25 1.12
N ARG A 245 -19.66 -16.57 1.95
CA ARG A 245 -19.27 -15.16 1.70
C ARG A 245 -18.39 -15.09 0.47
N ASP A 246 -18.72 -14.20 -0.44
CA ASP A 246 -17.80 -13.84 -1.51
C ASP A 246 -16.70 -12.96 -0.90
N LEU A 247 -15.49 -13.51 -0.79
CA LEU A 247 -14.33 -12.84 -0.21
C LEU A 247 -13.65 -11.96 -1.26
N VAL A 248 -14.39 -11.02 -1.82
CA VAL A 248 -13.85 -9.97 -2.68
C VAL A 248 -13.75 -8.66 -1.90
N PRO A 249 -12.88 -7.72 -2.29
CA PRO A 249 -12.84 -6.40 -1.69
C PRO A 249 -14.19 -5.70 -1.77
N PHE A 250 -14.68 -5.19 -0.64
CA PHE A 250 -15.95 -4.46 -0.59
C PHE A 250 -15.85 -3.07 -1.27
N GLY A 251 -16.88 -2.66 -1.97
CA GLY A 251 -17.03 -1.33 -2.57
C GLY A 251 -16.70 -1.30 -4.05
N SER A 252 -15.57 -0.71 -4.43
CA SER A 252 -15.21 -0.56 -5.84
C SER A 252 -14.53 -1.80 -6.42
N SER A 253 -14.84 -2.15 -7.67
CA SER A 253 -14.16 -3.20 -8.43
C SER A 253 -12.68 -2.91 -8.67
N LEU A 254 -12.27 -1.66 -8.55
CA LEU A 254 -10.88 -1.22 -8.68
C LEU A 254 -9.98 -1.88 -7.63
N TRP A 255 -10.46 -2.16 -6.42
CA TRP A 255 -9.69 -2.86 -5.40
C TRP A 255 -9.37 -4.32 -5.75
N GLN A 256 -10.12 -4.92 -6.68
CA GLN A 256 -9.84 -6.25 -7.20
C GLN A 256 -8.78 -6.23 -8.30
N ARG A 257 -8.74 -5.15 -9.10
CA ARG A 257 -7.89 -5.05 -10.30
C ARG A 257 -6.55 -4.38 -10.03
N TRP A 258 -6.46 -3.53 -9.02
CA TRP A 258 -5.30 -2.71 -8.72
C TRP A 258 -4.11 -3.46 -8.08
N PRO A 259 -4.28 -4.42 -7.15
CA PRO A 259 -3.15 -5.06 -6.50
C PRO A 259 -2.34 -5.94 -7.45
N ASP A 260 -1.04 -6.04 -7.18
CA ASP A 260 -0.16 -7.02 -7.82
C ASP A 260 -0.42 -8.42 -7.26
N MET A 261 -0.82 -8.50 -5.97
CA MET A 261 -1.24 -9.72 -5.29
C MET A 261 -2.52 -9.45 -4.48
N GLY A 262 -3.58 -10.20 -4.75
CA GLY A 262 -4.83 -10.16 -4.01
C GLY A 262 -5.08 -11.47 -3.28
N LEU A 263 -5.24 -11.40 -1.96
CA LEU A 263 -5.38 -12.54 -1.08
C LEU A 263 -6.68 -12.48 -0.29
N THR A 264 -7.22 -13.65 0.03
CA THR A 264 -8.33 -13.82 0.97
C THR A 264 -7.89 -14.64 2.16
N LEU A 265 -8.39 -14.30 3.35
CA LEU A 265 -8.24 -15.14 4.54
C LEU A 265 -9.64 -15.56 5.00
N GLU A 266 -9.90 -16.85 4.93
CA GLU A 266 -11.16 -17.48 5.34
C GLU A 266 -10.91 -18.44 6.51
N ARG A 267 -11.82 -18.46 7.48
CA ARG A 267 -11.74 -19.47 8.55
C ARG A 267 -11.91 -20.84 7.94
N ASP A 268 -11.05 -21.76 8.36
CA ASP A 268 -11.16 -23.15 7.96
C ASP A 268 -12.25 -23.81 8.81
N ASP A 269 -13.35 -24.23 8.15
CA ASP A 269 -14.48 -24.89 8.82
C ASP A 269 -14.10 -26.30 9.31
N ASP A 270 -13.18 -26.97 8.60
CA ASP A 270 -12.72 -28.31 8.91
C ASP A 270 -11.61 -28.32 9.97
N GLN A 271 -10.89 -27.21 10.12
CA GLN A 271 -9.78 -27.05 11.08
C GLN A 271 -9.92 -25.76 11.90
N PRO A 272 -10.66 -25.80 13.02
CA PRO A 272 -10.88 -24.65 13.88
C PRO A 272 -9.58 -23.99 14.33
N GLY A 273 -9.49 -22.68 14.16
CA GLY A 273 -8.29 -21.91 14.51
C GLY A 273 -7.33 -21.67 13.35
N SER A 274 -7.56 -22.30 12.20
CA SER A 274 -6.79 -22.09 10.98
C SER A 274 -7.50 -21.14 10.01
N LEU A 275 -6.73 -20.58 9.07
CA LEU A 275 -7.22 -19.73 7.99
C LEU A 275 -6.77 -20.33 6.65
N VAL A 276 -7.70 -20.56 5.76
CA VAL A 276 -7.40 -20.85 4.35
C VAL A 276 -7.00 -19.56 3.66
N VAL A 277 -5.89 -19.59 2.93
CA VAL A 277 -5.40 -18.44 2.16
C VAL A 277 -5.77 -18.66 0.69
N GLY A 278 -6.75 -17.91 0.24
CA GLY A 278 -7.13 -17.85 -1.16
C GLY A 278 -6.37 -16.77 -1.91
N GLN A 279 -6.28 -16.89 -3.23
CA GLN A 279 -5.70 -15.88 -4.09
C GLN A 279 -6.67 -15.52 -5.20
N TYR A 280 -7.10 -14.27 -5.25
CA TYR A 280 -8.00 -13.77 -6.31
C TYR A 280 -7.26 -13.00 -7.42
N ARG A 281 -6.01 -12.56 -7.17
CA ARG A 281 -5.19 -11.83 -8.14
C ARG A 281 -3.70 -12.15 -7.97
N GLY A 282 -2.94 -12.03 -9.07
CA GLY A 282 -1.49 -12.21 -9.11
C GLY A 282 -1.06 -13.56 -9.68
N HIS A 283 0.23 -13.70 -9.98
CA HIS A 283 0.80 -14.91 -10.52
C HIS A 283 1.39 -15.80 -9.42
N ARG A 284 0.79 -16.96 -9.17
CA ARG A 284 1.28 -17.97 -8.21
C ARG A 284 2.72 -18.42 -8.47
N VAL A 285 3.18 -18.34 -9.71
CA VAL A 285 4.56 -18.71 -10.08
C VAL A 285 5.59 -17.68 -9.58
N ARG A 286 5.18 -16.43 -9.41
CA ARG A 286 6.08 -15.33 -9.01
C ARG A 286 6.08 -15.03 -7.51
N ALA A 287 5.04 -15.46 -6.78
CA ALA A 287 4.97 -15.30 -5.33
C ALA A 287 4.31 -16.53 -4.70
N ARG A 288 4.82 -16.95 -3.56
CA ARG A 288 4.40 -18.19 -2.89
C ARG A 288 3.94 -17.89 -1.46
N TRP A 289 2.70 -17.44 -1.35
CA TRP A 289 2.03 -17.30 -0.07
C TRP A 289 1.64 -18.69 0.47
N PRO A 290 1.54 -18.87 1.81
CA PRO A 290 1.02 -20.10 2.38
C PRO A 290 -0.42 -20.36 1.90
N GLU A 291 -0.79 -21.61 1.77
CA GLU A 291 -2.18 -22.01 1.42
C GLU A 291 -3.08 -22.02 2.65
N ARG A 292 -2.48 -22.15 3.83
CA ARG A 292 -3.16 -22.08 5.11
C ARG A 292 -2.26 -21.45 6.17
N LEU A 293 -2.88 -20.74 7.09
CA LEU A 293 -2.25 -20.22 8.30
C LEU A 293 -2.83 -20.93 9.51
N ASP A 294 -1.99 -21.66 10.22
CA ASP A 294 -2.35 -22.38 11.43
C ASP A 294 -1.92 -21.60 12.68
N ARG A 295 -2.65 -21.77 13.79
CA ARG A 295 -2.23 -21.25 15.08
C ARG A 295 -0.97 -21.98 15.53
N GLY A 296 0.14 -21.23 15.70
CA GLY A 296 1.39 -21.81 16.14
C GLY A 296 1.56 -21.82 17.66
N VAL A 297 2.45 -22.70 18.14
CA VAL A 297 2.93 -22.66 19.51
C VAL A 297 3.87 -21.45 19.66
N GLY A 298 3.39 -20.42 20.33
CA GLY A 298 4.10 -19.14 20.47
C GLY A 298 3.75 -18.13 19.37
N TRP A 299 3.93 -18.46 18.11
CA TRP A 299 3.58 -17.58 16.99
C TRP A 299 2.07 -17.46 16.80
N PRO A 300 1.53 -16.28 16.46
CA PRO A 300 0.11 -16.16 16.10
C PRO A 300 -0.26 -17.03 14.90
N TRP A 301 0.60 -17.02 13.86
CA TRP A 301 0.39 -17.75 12.64
C TRP A 301 1.65 -18.48 12.17
N VAL A 302 1.48 -19.71 11.69
CA VAL A 302 2.49 -20.54 10.99
C VAL A 302 1.91 -20.92 9.65
N GLY A 303 2.69 -20.74 8.58
CA GLY A 303 2.25 -21.04 7.23
C GLY A 303 2.37 -22.52 6.88
N PHE A 304 1.41 -23.01 6.11
CA PHE A 304 1.44 -24.32 5.49
C PHE A 304 1.40 -24.19 3.96
N TRP A 305 2.25 -24.98 3.27
CA TRP A 305 2.33 -25.09 1.82
C TRP A 305 2.20 -26.55 1.40
N SER A 306 1.20 -26.88 0.57
CA SER A 306 1.05 -28.22 -0.02
C SER A 306 2.21 -28.43 -1.03
N GLY A 307 2.98 -29.47 -0.83
CA GLY A 307 4.10 -29.81 -1.71
C GLY A 307 5.48 -29.59 -1.14
N GLY A 308 5.62 -29.53 0.18
CA GLY A 308 6.89 -29.50 0.92
C GLY A 308 7.84 -28.39 0.45
N MET A 309 8.49 -27.70 1.36
CA MET A 309 9.65 -26.88 1.01
C MET A 309 10.86 -27.80 0.69
N THR A 310 10.75 -28.58 -0.39
CA THR A 310 11.92 -29.30 -0.92
C THR A 310 12.77 -28.31 -1.71
N GLY A 311 13.96 -28.07 -1.18
CA GLY A 311 15.01 -27.21 -1.64
C GLY A 311 15.05 -26.92 -3.14
N VAL A 312 14.64 -25.72 -3.50
CA VAL A 312 15.11 -25.05 -4.71
C VAL A 312 15.96 -23.89 -4.20
N GLY A 313 17.19 -23.83 -4.68
CA GLY A 313 18.26 -22.97 -4.21
C GLY A 313 17.83 -21.53 -3.90
N LEU A 314 18.47 -20.99 -2.91
CA LEU A 314 18.43 -19.59 -2.53
C LEU A 314 19.02 -18.75 -3.67
N ASP A 315 18.18 -18.38 -4.64
CA ASP A 315 18.47 -17.25 -5.52
C ASP A 315 18.03 -15.97 -4.77
N PHE A 316 19.03 -15.36 -4.09
CA PHE A 316 18.93 -14.05 -3.46
C PHE A 316 19.17 -12.94 -4.47
#